data_938c539fe8f9ec118bd171bb735dcab3
#
_entry.id   938c539fe8f9ec118bd171bb735dcab3
#
_cell.length_a   1.000
_cell.length_b   1.000
_cell.length_c   1.000
_cell.angle_alpha   90.00
_cell.angle_beta   90.00
_cell.angle_gamma   90.00
#
_symmetry.space_group_name_H-M   'P 1'
#
loop_
_entity.id
_entity.type
_entity.pdbx_description
1 polymer ?
#
loop_
_entity_poly.entity_id
_entity_poly.type
_entity_poly.pdbx_seq_one_letter_code
_entity_poly.pdbx_strand_id
1 'polypeptide(L)'
;MKKTLLSLACVLLGGTMAYAQETAEVGHVYQGVTYNNCSPNGKWLVANQETSVYIYDVATGTNYDFADETYTKVYFAGYGHSVTDNGMVCGMAQESAESNAAYFKDGAWVVLPQLSGKLTGFNSANACTPDGSVICGSLGSDGADMSTSDRLMLYPVVWTLNADRVYVCQELPHPTKDFTGRAPQYVTAMDISADGNTIVGQMVDYSGFYIVPILYTRNAEGAWSYQLLAEDQVYDKEKAANLPEWVEQPVQPKAEDYMSPADVDAYNAAVAEYNEAYQRYLAGDIKAEDLPAYPDKEFYISDEAKAAAYAAAVAKYKEDNAAWYAAFEAFDEALTEVTTGKSFVFNSIHITPNGKYILTDLNEPDPDPDPMAWFPESIYTNCVFDLTKVDTPMLTTSSNMLSTGILDNGFFVVAAPKSDYARSSYVATPGSNHLTPIADWCKASGNTAAGEYINSEMRFEAINYVWNEDNQMYDEVTVGDSLITGTGIFSADGKTFVTWLQDPGTNEYVTYTVNLENSVLNGIQSVKHSATEQNVLRREYYNVQGQRIAAPIQGVYFEKIITADGAITKKHLK
;
A
#
# COMPACT_ATOMS: atom_id res chain seq x y z
N MET A 1 -16.96 -48.72 45.24
CA MET A 1 -16.40 -47.80 46.24
C MET A 1 -14.88 -47.92 46.36
N LYS A 2 -14.13 -48.06 45.27
CA LYS A 2 -12.64 -48.10 45.28
C LYS A 2 -11.98 -47.20 44.20
N LYS A 3 -12.76 -46.40 43.51
CA LYS A 3 -12.25 -45.50 42.46
C LYS A 3 -12.35 -44.00 42.83
N THR A 4 -12.93 -43.65 43.96
CA THR A 4 -13.15 -42.27 44.38
C THR A 4 -12.15 -41.80 45.45
N LEU A 5 -11.25 -42.66 45.91
CA LEU A 5 -10.26 -42.32 46.96
C LEU A 5 -8.85 -42.09 46.40
N LEU A 6 -8.61 -42.30 45.08
CA LEU A 6 -7.31 -42.04 44.45
C LEU A 6 -7.24 -40.64 43.84
N SER A 7 -8.36 -39.96 43.65
CA SER A 7 -8.39 -38.58 43.13
C SER A 7 -8.22 -37.49 44.19
N LEU A 8 -8.27 -37.83 45.48
CA LEU A 8 -8.14 -36.85 46.55
C LEU A 8 -6.73 -36.86 47.21
N ALA A 9 -5.89 -37.86 46.90
CA ALA A 9 -4.53 -37.95 47.44
C ALA A 9 -3.48 -37.23 46.57
N CYS A 10 -3.81 -36.84 45.31
CA CYS A 10 -2.89 -36.08 44.46
C CYS A 10 -3.01 -34.55 44.64
N VAL A 11 -3.95 -34.07 45.46
CA VAL A 11 -4.18 -32.61 45.68
C VAL A 11 -3.43 -32.10 46.91
N LEU A 12 -2.83 -32.94 47.72
CA LEU A 12 -2.23 -32.53 49.00
C LEU A 12 -0.71 -32.78 49.20
N LEU A 13 0.03 -33.17 48.14
CA LEU A 13 1.48 -33.34 48.18
C LEU A 13 2.14 -32.81 46.90
N GLY A 14 2.10 -31.51 46.70
CA GLY A 14 2.75 -30.87 45.58
C GLY A 14 2.57 -29.36 45.60
N GLY A 15 2.84 -28.74 46.76
CA GLY A 15 2.99 -27.30 46.87
C GLY A 15 4.31 -26.78 46.29
N THR A 16 4.70 -27.24 45.11
CA THR A 16 5.55 -26.48 44.23
C THR A 16 4.57 -25.71 43.35
N MET A 17 4.53 -24.39 43.48
CA MET A 17 3.96 -23.53 42.47
C MET A 17 4.65 -23.88 41.15
N ALA A 18 4.08 -24.80 40.39
CA ALA A 18 4.23 -24.75 38.97
C ALA A 18 3.56 -23.42 38.58
N TYR A 19 4.34 -22.39 38.37
CA TYR A 19 3.94 -21.35 37.46
C TYR A 19 3.55 -22.11 36.20
N ALA A 20 2.25 -22.18 35.92
CA ALA A 20 1.80 -22.53 34.60
C ALA A 20 2.53 -21.53 33.71
N GLN A 21 3.44 -22.01 32.92
CA GLN A 21 4.04 -21.25 31.85
C GLN A 21 2.83 -20.93 30.97
N GLU A 22 2.29 -19.72 31.09
CA GLU A 22 1.22 -19.27 30.22
C GLU A 22 1.80 -19.34 28.83
N THR A 23 1.44 -20.38 28.11
CA THR A 23 1.78 -20.53 26.70
C THR A 23 1.07 -19.39 25.99
N ALA A 24 1.82 -18.59 25.25
CA ALA A 24 1.23 -17.59 24.36
C ALA A 24 0.11 -18.28 23.59
N GLU A 25 -1.10 -17.72 23.69
CA GLU A 25 -2.24 -18.27 22.99
C GLU A 25 -2.05 -17.93 21.51
N VAL A 26 -1.54 -18.88 20.74
CA VAL A 26 -1.35 -18.74 19.30
C VAL A 26 -2.48 -19.45 18.61
N GLY A 27 -3.30 -18.67 17.89
CA GLY A 27 -4.36 -19.18 17.05
C GLY A 27 -3.85 -19.41 15.63
N HIS A 28 -4.04 -20.62 15.12
CA HIS A 28 -4.00 -20.85 13.69
C HIS A 28 -5.31 -20.36 13.10
N VAL A 29 -5.23 -19.35 12.22
CA VAL A 29 -6.38 -18.87 11.50
C VAL A 29 -6.31 -19.48 10.11
N TYR A 30 -7.26 -20.07 9.60
CA TYR A 30 -7.56 -20.59 8.29
C TYR A 30 -6.37 -20.80 7.31
N GLN A 31 -6.24 -22.01 6.80
CA GLN A 31 -5.30 -22.38 5.74
C GLN A 31 -5.78 -21.81 4.38
N GLY A 32 -4.90 -21.19 3.63
CA GLY A 32 -5.19 -20.66 2.30
C GLY A 32 -5.69 -19.21 2.25
N VAL A 33 -5.87 -18.52 3.39
CA VAL A 33 -6.30 -17.12 3.46
C VAL A 33 -5.28 -16.25 4.18
N THR A 34 -4.93 -15.13 3.59
CA THR A 34 -4.05 -14.13 4.20
C THR A 34 -4.88 -13.02 4.85
N TYR A 35 -5.09 -13.09 6.16
CA TYR A 35 -5.71 -12.00 6.91
C TYR A 35 -4.67 -10.91 7.14
N ASN A 36 -4.83 -9.79 6.46
CA ASN A 36 -3.86 -8.70 6.45
C ASN A 36 -4.41 -7.39 7.01
N ASN A 37 -5.59 -7.41 7.61
CA ASN A 37 -6.17 -6.29 8.32
C ASN A 37 -6.89 -6.78 9.58
N CYS A 38 -6.87 -5.99 10.66
CA CYS A 38 -7.56 -6.32 11.90
C CYS A 38 -8.28 -5.09 12.47
N SER A 39 -9.33 -5.36 13.26
CA SER A 39 -9.99 -4.30 14.03
C SER A 39 -9.04 -3.67 15.04
N PRO A 40 -9.26 -2.40 15.43
CA PRO A 40 -8.43 -1.70 16.43
C PRO A 40 -8.29 -2.46 17.75
N ASN A 41 -9.32 -3.20 18.17
CA ASN A 41 -9.30 -4.04 19.38
C ASN A 41 -8.77 -5.47 19.15
N GLY A 42 -8.31 -5.80 17.92
CA GLY A 42 -7.74 -7.10 17.56
C GLY A 42 -8.73 -8.29 17.57
N LYS A 43 -10.04 -8.05 17.67
CA LYS A 43 -11.05 -9.13 17.76
C LYS A 43 -11.51 -9.66 16.41
N TRP A 44 -11.36 -8.88 15.37
CA TRP A 44 -11.78 -9.21 14.02
C TRP A 44 -10.63 -9.12 13.04
N LEU A 45 -10.47 -10.15 12.22
CA LEU A 45 -9.51 -10.14 11.11
C LEU A 45 -10.26 -10.17 9.80
N VAL A 46 -9.68 -9.55 8.78
CA VAL A 46 -10.29 -9.46 7.44
C VAL A 46 -9.30 -9.86 6.38
N ALA A 47 -9.79 -10.60 5.38
CA ALA A 47 -9.05 -11.00 4.19
C ALA A 47 -9.92 -10.90 2.94
N ASN A 48 -9.27 -10.67 1.80
CA ASN A 48 -9.86 -10.91 0.48
C ASN A 48 -9.36 -12.23 -0.06
N GLN A 49 -10.25 -13.01 -0.64
CA GLN A 49 -9.89 -14.17 -1.42
C GLN A 49 -10.82 -14.28 -2.63
N GLU A 50 -10.23 -14.28 -3.83
CA GLU A 50 -10.95 -14.34 -5.09
C GLU A 50 -12.07 -13.29 -5.22
N THR A 51 -13.32 -13.69 -4.97
CA THR A 51 -14.51 -12.85 -5.10
C THR A 51 -15.22 -12.57 -3.78
N SER A 52 -14.63 -13.00 -2.66
CA SER A 52 -15.24 -12.95 -1.33
C SER A 52 -14.40 -12.18 -0.32
N VAL A 53 -15.05 -11.65 0.70
CA VAL A 53 -14.41 -11.15 1.92
C VAL A 53 -14.59 -12.18 3.01
N TYR A 54 -13.50 -12.51 3.68
CA TYR A 54 -13.48 -13.39 4.85
C TYR A 54 -13.30 -12.56 6.10
N ILE A 55 -14.12 -12.81 7.10
CA ILE A 55 -14.03 -12.18 8.42
C ILE A 55 -13.87 -13.29 9.45
N TYR A 56 -12.84 -13.16 10.29
CA TYR A 56 -12.57 -14.09 11.37
C TYR A 56 -12.79 -13.44 12.73
N ASP A 57 -13.65 -14.04 13.55
CA ASP A 57 -13.85 -13.69 14.95
C ASP A 57 -12.81 -14.43 15.80
N VAL A 58 -11.82 -13.70 16.29
CA VAL A 58 -10.72 -14.24 17.11
C VAL A 58 -11.22 -14.86 18.41
N ALA A 59 -12.29 -14.30 19.00
CA ALA A 59 -12.80 -14.76 20.29
C ALA A 59 -13.52 -16.10 20.18
N THR A 60 -14.25 -16.35 19.10
CA THR A 60 -15.01 -17.60 18.88
C THR A 60 -14.29 -18.60 18.01
N GLY A 61 -13.23 -18.21 17.32
CA GLY A 61 -12.55 -19.01 16.32
C GLY A 61 -13.41 -19.28 15.08
N THR A 62 -14.40 -18.43 14.82
CA THR A 62 -15.36 -18.64 13.71
C THR A 62 -14.95 -17.80 12.51
N ASN A 63 -14.86 -18.46 11.36
CA ASN A 63 -14.68 -17.81 10.07
C ASN A 63 -16.03 -17.63 9.38
N TYR A 64 -16.23 -16.44 8.84
CA TYR A 64 -17.41 -16.08 8.05
C TYR A 64 -16.96 -15.76 6.62
N ASP A 65 -17.57 -16.42 5.65
CA ASP A 65 -17.44 -16.12 4.23
C ASP A 65 -18.63 -15.25 3.80
N PHE A 66 -18.35 -14.13 3.21
CA PHE A 66 -19.35 -13.16 2.76
C PHE A 66 -19.28 -12.95 1.26
N ALA A 67 -19.51 -14.03 0.52
CA ALA A 67 -19.96 -13.93 -0.86
C ALA A 67 -21.40 -13.43 -0.86
N ASP A 68 -21.69 -12.36 -1.56
CA ASP A 68 -23.06 -11.88 -1.77
C ASP A 68 -23.45 -12.18 -3.22
N GLU A 69 -24.50 -12.99 -3.43
CA GLU A 69 -24.99 -13.39 -4.76
C GLU A 69 -25.47 -12.19 -5.61
N THR A 70 -25.70 -11.03 -4.97
CA THR A 70 -26.11 -9.81 -5.65
C THR A 70 -24.95 -9.17 -6.41
N TYR A 71 -23.72 -9.40 -5.95
CA TYR A 71 -22.52 -8.79 -6.49
C TYR A 71 -21.61 -9.81 -7.17
N THR A 72 -20.97 -9.41 -8.27
CA THR A 72 -20.00 -10.27 -8.96
C THR A 72 -18.71 -10.43 -8.15
N LYS A 73 -18.37 -9.42 -7.35
CA LYS A 73 -17.23 -9.42 -6.41
C LYS A 73 -17.51 -8.50 -5.24
N VAL A 74 -16.99 -8.88 -4.09
CA VAL A 74 -16.90 -8.03 -2.89
C VAL A 74 -15.48 -8.06 -2.35
N TYR A 75 -14.96 -6.92 -1.89
CA TYR A 75 -13.67 -6.86 -1.22
C TYR A 75 -13.59 -5.70 -0.26
N PHE A 76 -12.78 -5.86 0.79
CA PHE A 76 -12.34 -4.71 1.57
C PHE A 76 -11.19 -4.00 0.85
N ALA A 77 -10.99 -2.72 1.14
CA ALA A 77 -10.02 -1.92 0.39
C ALA A 77 -8.56 -2.32 0.63
N GLY A 78 -8.27 -2.97 1.75
CA GLY A 78 -6.91 -3.41 2.11
C GLY A 78 -6.01 -2.29 2.63
N TYR A 79 -6.53 -1.06 2.73
CA TYR A 79 -5.82 0.12 3.21
C TYR A 79 -6.37 0.52 4.58
N GLY A 80 -5.52 1.03 5.46
CA GLY A 80 -5.93 1.55 6.74
C GLY A 80 -6.82 0.60 7.57
N HIS A 81 -7.66 1.18 8.40
CA HIS A 81 -8.53 0.46 9.33
C HIS A 81 -9.89 0.16 8.69
N SER A 82 -9.97 -0.91 7.90
CA SER A 82 -11.19 -1.25 7.15
C SER A 82 -12.20 -2.12 7.89
N VAL A 83 -11.93 -2.51 9.15
CA VAL A 83 -12.85 -3.28 9.99
C VAL A 83 -13.04 -2.62 11.36
N THR A 84 -14.30 -2.50 11.79
CA THR A 84 -14.66 -1.91 13.09
C THR A 84 -14.49 -2.88 14.25
N ASP A 85 -14.57 -2.35 15.48
CA ASP A 85 -14.52 -3.15 16.71
C ASP A 85 -15.72 -4.10 16.91
N ASN A 86 -16.76 -3.95 16.10
CA ASN A 86 -17.96 -4.79 16.11
C ASN A 86 -18.12 -5.65 14.84
N GLY A 87 -17.06 -5.75 14.03
CA GLY A 87 -17.03 -6.63 12.86
C GLY A 87 -17.71 -6.08 11.59
N MET A 88 -18.08 -4.80 11.54
CA MET A 88 -18.48 -4.16 10.28
C MET A 88 -17.23 -3.96 9.41
N VAL A 89 -17.31 -4.32 8.14
CA VAL A 89 -16.21 -4.13 7.17
C VAL A 89 -16.61 -3.08 6.15
N CYS A 90 -15.74 -2.13 5.86
CA CYS A 90 -15.88 -1.23 4.72
C CYS A 90 -15.02 -1.68 3.54
N GLY A 91 -15.47 -1.39 2.31
CA GLY A 91 -14.81 -1.83 1.09
C GLY A 91 -15.57 -1.48 -0.17
N MET A 92 -15.65 -2.44 -1.07
CA MET A 92 -16.31 -2.30 -2.37
C MET A 92 -17.24 -3.49 -2.64
N ALA A 93 -18.35 -3.20 -3.32
CA ALA A 93 -19.22 -4.20 -3.93
C ALA A 93 -19.30 -3.93 -5.43
N GLN A 94 -18.90 -4.91 -6.25
CA GLN A 94 -18.81 -4.76 -7.70
C GLN A 94 -20.02 -5.39 -8.37
N GLU A 95 -20.73 -4.60 -9.18
CA GLU A 95 -21.73 -5.04 -10.13
C GLU A 95 -21.16 -4.89 -11.54
N SER A 96 -20.97 -6.01 -12.26
CA SER A 96 -20.36 -6.02 -13.61
C SER A 96 -18.97 -5.38 -13.65
N ALA A 97 -18.80 -4.24 -14.36
CA ALA A 97 -17.55 -3.49 -14.47
C ALA A 97 -17.42 -2.35 -13.46
N GLU A 98 -18.49 -2.04 -12.73
CA GLU A 98 -18.56 -0.91 -11.79
C GLU A 98 -18.37 -1.38 -10.35
N SER A 99 -17.58 -0.64 -9.56
CA SER A 99 -17.45 -0.88 -8.13
C SER A 99 -18.09 0.24 -7.33
N ASN A 100 -18.85 -0.12 -6.31
CA ASN A 100 -19.51 0.78 -5.41
C ASN A 100 -18.84 0.74 -4.05
N ALA A 101 -18.57 1.92 -3.46
CA ALA A 101 -18.19 2.00 -2.07
C ALA A 101 -19.30 1.39 -1.21
N ALA A 102 -18.96 0.46 -0.34
CA ALA A 102 -19.93 -0.32 0.43
C ALA A 102 -19.40 -0.69 1.81
N TYR A 103 -20.29 -1.10 2.69
CA TYR A 103 -19.93 -1.73 3.95
C TYR A 103 -20.76 -2.99 4.16
N PHE A 104 -20.14 -3.97 4.85
CA PHE A 104 -20.80 -5.20 5.25
C PHE A 104 -21.25 -5.11 6.70
N LYS A 105 -22.53 -5.35 6.94
CA LYS A 105 -23.12 -5.35 8.27
C LYS A 105 -24.37 -6.22 8.33
N ASP A 106 -24.57 -6.90 9.44
CA ASP A 106 -25.78 -7.70 9.73
C ASP A 106 -26.11 -8.73 8.61
N GLY A 107 -25.07 -9.28 7.96
CA GLY A 107 -25.21 -10.32 6.95
C GLY A 107 -25.44 -9.81 5.51
N ALA A 108 -25.31 -8.52 5.25
CA ALA A 108 -25.50 -7.96 3.93
C ALA A 108 -24.50 -6.83 3.61
N TRP A 109 -24.15 -6.69 2.32
CA TRP A 109 -23.46 -5.54 1.79
C TRP A 109 -24.45 -4.39 1.54
N VAL A 110 -24.06 -3.21 1.96
CA VAL A 110 -24.87 -1.99 1.83
C VAL A 110 -24.04 -0.94 1.09
N VAL A 111 -24.50 -0.53 -0.08
CA VAL A 111 -23.85 0.53 -0.86
C VAL A 111 -23.98 1.87 -0.14
N LEU A 112 -22.86 2.57 -0.04
CA LEU A 112 -22.79 3.90 0.55
C LEU A 112 -23.35 4.94 -0.44
N PRO A 113 -23.98 6.03 0.07
CA PRO A 113 -24.49 7.10 -0.78
C PRO A 113 -23.35 7.76 -1.56
N GLN A 114 -23.63 8.11 -2.81
CA GLN A 114 -22.70 8.75 -3.73
C GLN A 114 -23.02 10.23 -3.90
N LEU A 115 -22.04 11.01 -4.38
CA LEU A 115 -22.25 12.39 -4.79
C LEU A 115 -22.78 12.44 -6.23
N SER A 116 -23.72 13.34 -6.49
CA SER A 116 -24.24 13.58 -7.84
C SER A 116 -23.11 14.01 -8.78
N GLY A 117 -22.98 13.37 -9.94
CA GLY A 117 -21.97 13.68 -10.96
C GLY A 117 -20.57 13.10 -10.69
N LYS A 118 -20.46 12.14 -9.75
CA LYS A 118 -19.21 11.43 -9.44
C LYS A 118 -19.57 9.97 -9.20
N LEU A 119 -19.83 9.21 -10.24
CA LEU A 119 -20.70 8.06 -10.05
C LEU A 119 -20.21 6.73 -10.56
N THR A 120 -19.10 6.59 -11.27
CA THR A 120 -18.92 5.28 -11.90
C THR A 120 -17.50 4.75 -11.84
N GLY A 121 -17.44 3.45 -11.69
CA GLY A 121 -16.34 2.59 -12.02
C GLY A 121 -15.45 2.19 -10.85
N PHE A 122 -14.98 3.10 -10.01
CA PHE A 122 -13.98 2.78 -8.98
C PHE A 122 -14.23 3.53 -7.67
N ASN A 123 -15.39 3.25 -7.08
CA ASN A 123 -15.74 3.79 -5.77
C ASN A 123 -15.29 2.83 -4.68
N SER A 124 -14.62 3.34 -3.64
CA SER A 124 -14.08 2.53 -2.56
C SER A 124 -14.26 3.20 -1.20
N ALA A 125 -14.69 2.42 -0.21
CA ALA A 125 -14.66 2.77 1.20
C ALA A 125 -13.38 2.17 1.80
N ASN A 126 -12.38 3.02 2.08
CA ASN A 126 -11.01 2.55 2.36
C ASN A 126 -10.76 2.28 3.84
N ALA A 127 -11.28 3.09 4.73
CA ALA A 127 -11.11 2.92 6.17
C ALA A 127 -12.28 3.49 6.97
N CYS A 128 -12.43 3.07 8.21
CA CYS A 128 -13.49 3.51 9.10
C CYS A 128 -13.01 3.70 10.54
N THR A 129 -13.73 4.52 11.29
CA THR A 129 -13.52 4.63 12.73
C THR A 129 -13.89 3.31 13.44
N PRO A 130 -13.34 3.02 14.65
CA PRO A 130 -13.60 1.77 15.38
C PRO A 130 -15.08 1.48 15.61
N ASP A 131 -15.91 2.52 15.72
CA ASP A 131 -17.36 2.42 15.91
C ASP A 131 -18.17 2.47 14.60
N GLY A 132 -17.48 2.71 13.47
CA GLY A 132 -18.08 2.84 12.16
C GLY A 132 -18.89 4.12 11.95
N SER A 133 -18.75 5.13 12.80
CA SER A 133 -19.49 6.39 12.66
C SER A 133 -19.00 7.26 11.50
N VAL A 134 -17.74 7.10 11.12
CA VAL A 134 -17.12 7.79 9.99
C VAL A 134 -16.38 6.76 9.11
N ILE A 135 -16.58 6.86 7.82
CA ILE A 135 -15.89 6.08 6.79
C ILE A 135 -15.22 7.05 5.83
N CYS A 136 -14.00 6.80 5.41
CA CYS A 136 -13.33 7.58 4.35
C CYS A 136 -13.05 6.72 3.11
N GLY A 137 -12.88 7.37 1.97
CA GLY A 137 -12.62 6.66 0.73
C GLY A 137 -12.58 7.55 -0.50
N SER A 138 -12.90 6.98 -1.66
CA SER A 138 -12.81 7.68 -2.95
C SER A 138 -14.01 7.38 -3.84
N LEU A 139 -14.42 8.38 -4.62
CA LEU A 139 -15.40 8.23 -5.70
C LEU A 139 -14.75 8.53 -7.04
N GLY A 140 -15.03 7.72 -8.04
CA GLY A 140 -14.55 7.90 -9.41
C GLY A 140 -15.38 8.92 -10.22
N SER A 141 -14.78 9.51 -11.26
CA SER A 141 -15.47 10.36 -12.21
C SER A 141 -16.43 9.54 -13.09
N ASP A 142 -17.55 10.18 -13.48
CA ASP A 142 -18.46 9.58 -14.46
C ASP A 142 -17.81 9.45 -15.84
N GLY A 143 -18.17 8.38 -16.54
CA GLY A 143 -17.85 8.20 -17.95
C GLY A 143 -16.39 7.93 -18.27
N ALA A 144 -15.59 7.53 -17.29
CA ALA A 144 -14.21 7.12 -17.54
C ALA A 144 -14.19 5.88 -18.45
N ASP A 145 -13.97 6.10 -19.73
CA ASP A 145 -13.69 5.05 -20.70
C ASP A 145 -12.18 4.95 -20.88
N MET A 146 -11.59 3.86 -20.40
CA MET A 146 -10.16 3.59 -20.53
C MET A 146 -9.70 3.51 -21.99
N SER A 147 -10.63 3.42 -22.95
CA SER A 147 -10.37 3.45 -24.39
C SER A 147 -10.35 4.86 -24.97
N THR A 148 -10.79 5.86 -24.23
CA THR A 148 -10.83 7.27 -24.64
C THR A 148 -9.83 8.09 -23.84
N SER A 149 -9.63 9.37 -24.23
CA SER A 149 -8.82 10.31 -23.46
C SER A 149 -9.43 10.72 -22.11
N ASP A 150 -10.63 10.24 -21.80
CA ASP A 150 -11.30 10.54 -20.53
C ASP A 150 -10.72 9.66 -19.43
N ARG A 151 -9.76 10.21 -18.70
CA ARG A 151 -9.09 9.52 -17.60
C ARG A 151 -10.03 9.40 -16.41
N LEU A 152 -9.95 8.25 -15.74
CA LEU A 152 -10.51 8.09 -14.41
C LEU A 152 -9.87 9.10 -13.46
N MET A 153 -10.72 9.92 -12.83
CA MET A 153 -10.33 10.82 -11.75
C MET A 153 -10.93 10.28 -10.45
N LEU A 154 -10.14 10.24 -9.38
CA LEU A 154 -10.62 9.89 -8.04
C LEU A 154 -10.71 11.13 -7.16
N TYR A 155 -11.81 11.22 -6.43
CA TYR A 155 -12.11 12.31 -5.49
C TYR A 155 -12.21 11.79 -4.07
N PRO A 156 -11.55 12.41 -3.09
CA PRO A 156 -11.58 11.97 -1.71
C PRO A 156 -12.92 12.33 -1.08
N VAL A 157 -13.50 11.37 -0.36
CA VAL A 157 -14.80 11.56 0.30
C VAL A 157 -14.78 11.01 1.71
N VAL A 158 -15.73 11.52 2.51
CA VAL A 158 -16.03 11.01 3.84
C VAL A 158 -17.53 10.77 3.96
N TRP A 159 -17.90 9.64 4.54
CA TRP A 159 -19.27 9.32 4.93
C TRP A 159 -19.38 9.42 6.45
N THR A 160 -20.31 10.24 6.91
CA THR A 160 -20.57 10.42 8.34
C THR A 160 -21.98 9.92 8.66
N LEU A 161 -22.09 9.09 9.69
CA LEU A 161 -23.37 8.57 10.18
C LEU A 161 -24.13 9.70 10.89
N ASN A 162 -25.30 10.07 10.36
CA ASN A 162 -26.13 11.11 10.96
C ASN A 162 -26.97 10.60 12.18
N ALA A 163 -27.77 11.48 12.79
CA ALA A 163 -28.61 11.14 13.92
C ALA A 163 -29.67 10.06 13.60
N ASP A 164 -30.11 9.97 12.35
CA ASP A 164 -31.04 8.95 11.87
C ASP A 164 -30.37 7.63 11.49
N ARG A 165 -29.05 7.50 11.78
CA ARG A 165 -28.19 6.36 11.44
C ARG A 165 -28.10 6.08 9.94
N VAL A 166 -28.12 7.13 9.13
CA VAL A 166 -27.91 7.10 7.70
C VAL A 166 -26.58 7.78 7.38
N TYR A 167 -25.76 7.17 6.55
CA TYR A 167 -24.53 7.81 6.09
C TYR A 167 -24.84 8.97 5.14
N VAL A 168 -24.11 10.07 5.32
CA VAL A 168 -24.12 11.23 4.43
C VAL A 168 -22.74 11.39 3.83
N CYS A 169 -22.66 11.42 2.51
CA CYS A 169 -21.42 11.60 1.76
C CYS A 169 -21.05 13.08 1.64
N GLN A 170 -19.80 13.40 1.88
CA GLN A 170 -19.21 14.71 1.68
C GLN A 170 -17.88 14.58 0.96
N GLU A 171 -17.64 15.39 -0.07
CA GLU A 171 -16.33 15.53 -0.69
C GLU A 171 -15.39 16.28 0.25
N LEU A 172 -14.18 15.77 0.40
CA LEU A 172 -13.11 16.45 1.12
C LEU A 172 -12.49 17.55 0.24
N PRO A 173 -12.09 18.69 0.81
CA PRO A 173 -11.35 19.70 0.06
C PRO A 173 -10.03 19.11 -0.43
N HIS A 174 -9.65 19.38 -1.67
CA HIS A 174 -8.43 18.82 -2.27
C HIS A 174 -7.83 19.77 -3.32
N PRO A 175 -6.55 19.57 -3.70
CA PRO A 175 -5.94 20.32 -4.79
C PRO A 175 -6.71 20.11 -6.11
N THR A 176 -7.01 21.20 -6.81
CA THR A 176 -7.59 21.16 -8.16
C THR A 176 -6.53 21.09 -9.24
N LYS A 177 -5.28 21.37 -8.87
CA LYS A 177 -4.09 21.29 -9.73
C LYS A 177 -2.95 20.68 -8.96
N ASP A 178 -2.18 19.85 -9.63
CA ASP A 178 -0.90 19.34 -9.16
C ASP A 178 0.25 20.34 -9.47
N PHE A 179 1.49 19.96 -9.18
CA PHE A 179 2.65 20.80 -9.42
C PHE A 179 2.95 21.04 -10.91
N THR A 180 2.35 20.26 -11.81
CA THR A 180 2.43 20.46 -13.27
C THR A 180 1.39 21.46 -13.79
N GLY A 181 0.52 21.98 -12.92
CA GLY A 181 -0.58 22.89 -13.26
C GLY A 181 -1.83 22.19 -13.82
N ARG A 182 -1.84 20.85 -13.88
CA ARG A 182 -2.95 20.01 -14.35
C ARG A 182 -3.78 19.45 -13.20
N ALA A 183 -4.98 18.99 -13.50
CA ALA A 183 -5.78 18.26 -12.51
C ALA A 183 -5.05 16.96 -12.13
N PRO A 184 -4.88 16.67 -10.82
CA PRO A 184 -4.28 15.42 -10.38
C PRO A 184 -5.12 14.23 -10.86
N GLN A 185 -4.48 13.11 -11.18
CA GLN A 185 -5.17 11.91 -11.61
C GLN A 185 -6.02 11.32 -10.50
N TYR A 186 -5.41 11.18 -9.31
CA TYR A 186 -6.11 10.67 -8.13
C TYR A 186 -5.87 11.59 -6.94
N VAL A 187 -6.95 11.88 -6.22
CA VAL A 187 -6.84 12.35 -4.85
C VAL A 187 -7.71 11.44 -3.98
N THR A 188 -7.10 10.82 -2.99
CA THR A 188 -7.74 9.74 -2.23
C THR A 188 -7.79 10.07 -0.74
N ALA A 189 -8.69 9.41 -0.02
CA ALA A 189 -8.69 9.31 1.43
C ALA A 189 -8.49 7.82 1.78
N MET A 190 -7.40 7.48 2.49
CA MET A 190 -6.94 6.10 2.61
C MET A 190 -7.11 5.53 4.01
N ASP A 191 -6.87 6.34 5.05
CA ASP A 191 -6.93 5.90 6.43
C ASP A 191 -7.41 7.02 7.35
N ILE A 192 -7.95 6.66 8.52
CA ILE A 192 -8.63 7.59 9.42
C ILE A 192 -8.29 7.33 10.89
N SER A 193 -8.11 8.39 11.67
CA SER A 193 -7.96 8.31 13.12
C SER A 193 -9.25 7.82 13.82
N ALA A 194 -9.10 7.22 14.98
CA ALA A 194 -10.22 6.65 15.73
C ALA A 194 -11.29 7.67 16.13
N ASP A 195 -10.93 8.94 16.28
CA ASP A 195 -11.86 10.03 16.59
C ASP A 195 -12.58 10.59 15.35
N GLY A 196 -12.20 10.14 14.15
CA GLY A 196 -12.80 10.56 12.89
C GLY A 196 -12.49 12.00 12.46
N ASN A 197 -11.49 12.66 13.07
CA ASN A 197 -11.16 14.05 12.80
C ASN A 197 -9.90 14.24 11.94
N THR A 198 -9.13 13.19 11.74
CA THR A 198 -7.92 13.20 10.92
C THR A 198 -7.97 12.08 9.90
N ILE A 199 -7.82 12.41 8.64
CA ILE A 199 -7.80 11.46 7.53
C ILE A 199 -6.48 11.67 6.77
N VAL A 200 -5.88 10.60 6.31
CA VAL A 200 -4.72 10.63 5.42
C VAL A 200 -5.05 10.01 4.07
N GLY A 201 -4.39 10.50 3.05
CA GLY A 201 -4.56 10.03 1.70
C GLY A 201 -3.37 10.40 0.83
N GLN A 202 -3.55 10.29 -0.47
CA GLN A 202 -2.50 10.56 -1.44
C GLN A 202 -3.06 11.37 -2.61
N MET A 203 -2.24 12.29 -3.11
CA MET A 203 -2.43 12.94 -4.39
C MET A 203 -1.46 12.32 -5.39
N VAL A 204 -1.98 11.81 -6.49
CA VAL A 204 -1.21 11.33 -7.63
C VAL A 204 -1.30 12.36 -8.73
N ASP A 205 -0.16 12.81 -9.24
CA ASP A 205 -0.10 13.82 -10.28
C ASP A 205 -0.79 13.37 -11.58
N TYR A 206 -0.96 14.26 -12.51
CA TYR A 206 -1.58 13.97 -13.81
C TYR A 206 -0.88 12.84 -14.57
N SER A 207 0.44 12.70 -14.45
CA SER A 207 1.19 11.63 -15.14
C SER A 207 0.99 10.25 -14.52
N GLY A 208 0.60 10.19 -13.26
CA GLY A 208 0.46 8.95 -12.50
C GLY A 208 1.76 8.46 -11.84
N PHE A 209 2.86 9.22 -11.96
CA PHE A 209 4.17 8.80 -11.48
C PHE A 209 4.57 9.43 -10.15
N TYR A 210 4.09 10.64 -9.85
CA TYR A 210 4.52 11.38 -8.68
C TYR A 210 3.39 11.45 -7.65
N ILE A 211 3.68 10.95 -6.47
CA ILE A 211 2.72 10.79 -5.39
C ILE A 211 3.16 11.63 -4.20
N VAL A 212 2.21 12.40 -3.66
CA VAL A 212 2.40 13.25 -2.47
C VAL A 212 1.36 12.88 -1.42
N PRO A 213 1.76 12.65 -0.16
CA PRO A 213 0.80 12.43 0.93
C PRO A 213 -0.04 13.67 1.20
N ILE A 214 -1.30 13.45 1.52
CA ILE A 214 -2.24 14.50 1.89
C ILE A 214 -2.85 14.21 3.26
N LEU A 215 -2.88 15.23 4.10
CA LEU A 215 -3.48 15.22 5.42
C LEU A 215 -4.76 16.06 5.41
N TYR A 216 -5.87 15.48 5.84
CA TYR A 216 -7.13 16.17 6.07
C TYR A 216 -7.37 16.31 7.56
N THR A 217 -7.77 17.49 8.00
CA THR A 217 -8.12 17.74 9.40
C THR A 217 -9.48 18.40 9.49
N ARG A 218 -10.27 17.98 10.48
CA ARG A 218 -11.59 18.52 10.77
C ARG A 218 -11.51 19.45 11.96
N ASN A 219 -11.98 20.68 11.81
CA ASN A 219 -12.00 21.64 12.91
C ASN A 219 -13.22 21.42 13.85
N ALA A 220 -13.27 22.18 14.94
CA ALA A 220 -14.35 22.09 15.93
C ALA A 220 -15.74 22.42 15.38
N GLU A 221 -15.80 23.21 14.30
CA GLU A 221 -17.03 23.55 13.59
C GLU A 221 -17.46 22.50 12.59
N GLY A 222 -16.64 21.42 12.41
CA GLY A 222 -16.90 20.31 11.51
C GLY A 222 -16.43 20.55 10.06
N ALA A 223 -15.76 21.65 9.79
CA ALA A 223 -15.20 21.93 8.45
C ALA A 223 -13.86 21.22 8.25
N TRP A 224 -13.69 20.64 7.06
CA TRP A 224 -12.45 19.99 6.65
C TRP A 224 -11.50 20.96 5.96
N SER A 225 -10.20 20.77 6.21
CA SER A 225 -9.09 21.39 5.48
C SER A 225 -8.09 20.33 5.07
N TYR A 226 -7.21 20.65 4.11
CA TYR A 226 -6.14 19.74 3.71
C TYR A 226 -4.77 20.42 3.73
N GLN A 227 -3.73 19.58 3.81
CA GLN A 227 -2.33 19.96 3.66
C GLN A 227 -1.60 18.86 2.89
N LEU A 228 -0.78 19.23 1.90
CA LEU A 228 0.18 18.32 1.29
C LEU A 228 1.40 18.20 2.19
N LEU A 229 1.91 16.98 2.36
CA LEU A 229 3.05 16.70 3.23
C LEU A 229 4.30 16.41 2.39
N ALA A 230 5.43 16.98 2.80
CA ALA A 230 6.76 16.71 2.22
C ALA A 230 6.82 16.76 0.68
N GLU A 231 6.12 17.71 0.07
CA GLU A 231 6.15 17.93 -1.38
C GLU A 231 7.58 18.14 -1.92
N ASP A 232 8.45 18.76 -1.12
CA ASP A 232 9.86 19.01 -1.42
C ASP A 232 10.70 17.75 -1.57
N GLN A 233 10.19 16.60 -1.12
CA GLN A 233 10.81 15.30 -1.40
C GLN A 233 10.55 14.85 -2.84
N VAL A 234 9.49 15.32 -3.47
CA VAL A 234 9.05 14.88 -4.80
C VAL A 234 9.42 15.89 -5.88
N TYR A 235 9.26 17.18 -5.60
CA TYR A 235 9.54 18.25 -6.57
C TYR A 235 10.01 19.57 -5.91
N ASP A 236 10.77 20.35 -6.68
CA ASP A 236 11.19 21.70 -6.33
C ASP A 236 10.07 22.69 -6.65
N LYS A 237 9.46 23.27 -5.60
CA LYS A 237 8.33 24.21 -5.72
C LYS A 237 8.68 25.49 -6.49
N GLU A 238 9.89 26.02 -6.34
CA GLU A 238 10.32 27.24 -7.02
C GLU A 238 10.48 27.01 -8.53
N LYS A 239 11.05 25.87 -8.89
CA LYS A 239 11.16 25.47 -10.29
C LYS A 239 9.80 25.09 -10.89
N ALA A 240 8.95 24.38 -10.15
CA ALA A 240 7.62 24.02 -10.59
C ALA A 240 6.75 25.23 -10.95
N ALA A 241 6.90 26.34 -10.21
CA ALA A 241 6.20 27.60 -10.50
C ALA A 241 6.62 28.23 -11.85
N ASN A 242 7.71 27.77 -12.45
CA ASN A 242 8.25 28.27 -13.73
C ASN A 242 8.13 27.24 -14.86
N LEU A 243 7.43 26.12 -14.65
CA LEU A 243 7.17 25.15 -15.71
C LEU A 243 6.46 25.83 -16.90
N PRO A 244 6.78 25.45 -18.14
CA PRO A 244 6.00 25.85 -19.30
C PRO A 244 4.52 25.49 -19.10
N GLU A 245 3.63 26.29 -19.70
CA GLU A 245 2.21 25.96 -19.66
C GLU A 245 1.98 24.66 -20.46
N TRP A 246 1.23 23.73 -19.84
CA TRP A 246 0.83 22.50 -20.52
C TRP A 246 -0.10 22.80 -21.70
N VAL A 247 0.20 22.21 -22.84
CA VAL A 247 -0.63 22.27 -24.03
C VAL A 247 -1.32 20.92 -24.22
N GLU A 248 -2.64 20.95 -24.32
CA GLU A 248 -3.43 19.73 -24.57
C GLU A 248 -3.16 19.16 -25.96
N GLN A 249 -3.10 17.83 -26.05
CA GLN A 249 -2.89 17.14 -27.31
C GLN A 249 -4.08 17.42 -28.25
N PRO A 250 -3.83 17.81 -29.50
CA PRO A 250 -4.90 17.97 -30.47
C PRO A 250 -5.68 16.67 -30.67
N VAL A 251 -7.00 16.77 -30.76
CA VAL A 251 -7.86 15.62 -31.02
C VAL A 251 -7.79 15.24 -32.49
N GLN A 252 -7.47 13.98 -32.78
CA GLN A 252 -7.43 13.48 -34.14
C GLN A 252 -8.85 13.47 -34.73
N PRO A 253 -9.08 14.08 -35.92
CA PRO A 253 -10.34 14.00 -36.59
C PRO A 253 -10.74 12.56 -36.90
N LYS A 254 -11.98 12.21 -36.61
CA LYS A 254 -12.53 10.89 -36.94
C LYS A 254 -13.25 10.94 -38.28
N ALA A 255 -12.95 10.03 -39.20
CA ALA A 255 -13.61 9.97 -40.51
C ALA A 255 -15.14 9.82 -40.38
N GLU A 256 -15.60 9.13 -39.34
CA GLU A 256 -17.02 8.92 -39.02
C GLU A 256 -17.82 10.23 -38.89
N ASP A 257 -17.18 11.28 -38.37
CA ASP A 257 -17.84 12.57 -38.17
C ASP A 257 -18.19 13.27 -39.50
N TYR A 258 -17.59 12.77 -40.60
CA TYR A 258 -17.78 13.28 -41.97
C TYR A 258 -18.59 12.33 -42.84
N MET A 259 -18.88 11.11 -42.39
CA MET A 259 -19.63 10.10 -43.10
C MET A 259 -21.13 10.33 -43.02
N SER A 260 -21.85 9.97 -44.07
CA SER A 260 -23.31 9.80 -44.01
C SER A 260 -23.66 8.39 -43.47
N PRO A 261 -24.90 8.16 -43.03
CA PRO A 261 -25.33 6.80 -42.67
C PRO A 261 -25.10 5.77 -43.77
N ALA A 262 -25.27 6.14 -45.05
CA ALA A 262 -24.99 5.25 -46.17
C ALA A 262 -23.51 4.95 -46.37
N ASP A 263 -22.63 5.90 -46.02
CA ASP A 263 -21.18 5.68 -46.05
C ASP A 263 -20.75 4.71 -44.93
N VAL A 264 -21.34 4.85 -43.72
CA VAL A 264 -21.13 3.92 -42.61
C VAL A 264 -21.58 2.50 -42.98
N ASP A 265 -22.75 2.35 -43.60
CA ASP A 265 -23.25 1.07 -44.05
C ASP A 265 -22.32 0.45 -45.12
N ALA A 266 -21.84 1.24 -46.08
CA ALA A 266 -20.89 0.78 -47.10
C ALA A 266 -19.56 0.34 -46.50
N TYR A 267 -19.03 1.10 -45.54
CA TYR A 267 -17.82 0.74 -44.80
C TYR A 267 -18.00 -0.57 -44.03
N ASN A 268 -19.10 -0.71 -43.27
CA ASN A 268 -19.39 -1.93 -42.50
C ASN A 268 -19.54 -3.15 -43.39
N ALA A 269 -20.11 -3.01 -44.61
CA ALA A 269 -20.18 -4.08 -45.59
C ALA A 269 -18.78 -4.52 -46.05
N ALA A 270 -17.89 -3.57 -46.34
CA ALA A 270 -16.52 -3.85 -46.72
C ALA A 270 -15.71 -4.51 -45.61
N VAL A 271 -15.91 -4.08 -44.35
CA VAL A 271 -15.30 -4.73 -43.17
C VAL A 271 -15.80 -6.18 -43.02
N ALA A 272 -17.07 -6.44 -43.25
CA ALA A 272 -17.63 -7.79 -43.24
C ALA A 272 -16.99 -8.68 -44.32
N GLU A 273 -16.84 -8.16 -45.53
CA GLU A 273 -16.16 -8.86 -46.65
C GLU A 273 -14.68 -9.16 -46.32
N TYR A 274 -13.96 -8.18 -45.74
CA TYR A 274 -12.58 -8.39 -45.26
C TYR A 274 -12.54 -9.50 -44.20
N ASN A 275 -13.41 -9.46 -43.22
CA ASN A 275 -13.46 -10.44 -42.14
C ASN A 275 -13.73 -11.86 -42.67
N GLU A 276 -14.58 -12.00 -43.69
CA GLU A 276 -14.82 -13.29 -44.35
C GLU A 276 -13.54 -13.78 -45.07
N ALA A 277 -12.87 -12.91 -45.81
CA ALA A 277 -11.61 -13.22 -46.43
C ALA A 277 -10.53 -13.60 -45.39
N TYR A 278 -10.47 -12.88 -44.26
CA TYR A 278 -9.53 -13.15 -43.18
C TYR A 278 -9.76 -14.52 -42.54
N GLN A 279 -11.01 -14.92 -42.33
CA GLN A 279 -11.34 -16.27 -41.83
C GLN A 279 -10.89 -17.36 -42.81
N ARG A 280 -11.04 -17.13 -44.15
CA ARG A 280 -10.54 -18.05 -45.16
C ARG A 280 -9.00 -18.13 -45.19
N TYR A 281 -8.32 -17.01 -44.94
CA TYR A 281 -6.88 -16.98 -44.75
C TYR A 281 -6.44 -17.80 -43.53
N LEU A 282 -7.10 -17.63 -42.39
CA LEU A 282 -6.83 -18.42 -41.18
C LEU A 282 -7.09 -19.93 -41.37
N ALA A 283 -8.08 -20.28 -42.19
CA ALA A 283 -8.37 -21.67 -42.57
C ALA A 283 -7.36 -22.25 -43.60
N GLY A 284 -6.48 -21.43 -44.17
CA GLY A 284 -5.54 -21.85 -45.22
C GLY A 284 -6.13 -21.95 -46.63
N ASP A 285 -7.37 -21.45 -46.83
CA ASP A 285 -8.07 -21.48 -48.12
C ASP A 285 -7.53 -20.45 -49.13
N ILE A 286 -6.95 -19.36 -48.61
CA ILE A 286 -6.30 -18.32 -49.39
C ILE A 286 -4.93 -17.98 -48.80
N LYS A 287 -4.04 -17.44 -49.60
CA LYS A 287 -2.72 -16.98 -49.15
C LYS A 287 -2.79 -15.55 -48.62
N ALA A 288 -1.73 -15.15 -47.90
CA ALA A 288 -1.59 -13.79 -47.39
C ALA A 288 -1.57 -12.73 -48.52
N GLU A 289 -1.03 -13.07 -49.70
CA GLU A 289 -1.00 -12.22 -50.89
C GLU A 289 -2.37 -11.99 -51.53
N ASP A 290 -3.32 -12.88 -51.26
CA ASP A 290 -4.70 -12.83 -51.77
C ASP A 290 -5.67 -12.16 -50.76
N LEU A 291 -5.20 -11.81 -49.54
CA LEU A 291 -6.01 -11.13 -48.56
C LEU A 291 -6.17 -9.65 -48.94
N PRO A 292 -7.40 -9.14 -49.10
CA PRO A 292 -7.62 -7.73 -49.38
C PRO A 292 -7.04 -6.85 -48.25
N ALA A 293 -6.71 -5.61 -48.56
CA ALA A 293 -6.36 -4.63 -47.54
C ALA A 293 -7.57 -4.35 -46.65
N TYR A 294 -7.31 -4.12 -45.34
CA TYR A 294 -8.36 -3.69 -44.42
C TYR A 294 -8.96 -2.35 -44.92
N PRO A 295 -10.29 -2.22 -44.97
CA PRO A 295 -10.94 -1.00 -45.41
C PRO A 295 -10.53 0.22 -44.57
N ASP A 296 -10.17 1.32 -45.24
CA ASP A 296 -9.88 2.58 -44.59
C ASP A 296 -11.10 3.49 -44.69
N LYS A 297 -11.62 3.98 -43.58
CA LYS A 297 -12.84 4.77 -43.46
C LYS A 297 -12.84 6.03 -44.34
N GLU A 298 -11.67 6.66 -44.54
CA GLU A 298 -11.58 7.90 -45.30
C GLU A 298 -12.04 7.71 -46.76
N PHE A 299 -11.87 6.52 -47.35
CA PHE A 299 -12.30 6.23 -48.72
C PHE A 299 -13.81 6.02 -48.86
N TYR A 300 -14.55 5.97 -47.76
CA TYR A 300 -15.99 5.80 -47.77
C TYR A 300 -16.76 7.11 -47.54
N ILE A 301 -16.09 8.25 -47.41
CA ILE A 301 -16.74 9.55 -47.37
C ILE A 301 -17.14 9.92 -48.80
N SER A 302 -18.42 9.66 -49.14
CA SER A 302 -18.90 9.80 -50.52
C SER A 302 -19.16 11.26 -50.94
N ASP A 303 -19.40 12.18 -50.03
CA ASP A 303 -19.57 13.59 -50.28
C ASP A 303 -18.21 14.28 -50.46
N GLU A 304 -17.94 14.81 -51.65
CA GLU A 304 -16.66 15.44 -51.97
C GLU A 304 -16.35 16.65 -51.07
N ALA A 305 -17.33 17.42 -50.65
CA ALA A 305 -17.09 18.56 -49.77
C ALA A 305 -16.71 18.11 -48.36
N LYS A 306 -17.36 17.06 -47.85
CA LYS A 306 -17.01 16.45 -46.57
C LYS A 306 -15.67 15.75 -46.59
N ALA A 307 -15.34 15.02 -47.65
CA ALA A 307 -14.02 14.40 -47.86
C ALA A 307 -12.91 15.46 -47.86
N ALA A 308 -13.12 16.58 -48.58
CA ALA A 308 -12.19 17.70 -48.57
C ALA A 308 -12.06 18.36 -47.21
N ALA A 309 -13.17 18.50 -46.47
CA ALA A 309 -13.17 19.03 -45.09
C ALA A 309 -12.42 18.10 -44.11
N TYR A 310 -12.61 16.77 -44.23
CA TYR A 310 -11.87 15.81 -43.46
C TYR A 310 -10.36 15.88 -43.75
N ALA A 311 -9.99 15.87 -45.03
CA ALA A 311 -8.58 15.98 -45.43
C ALA A 311 -7.92 17.26 -44.89
N ALA A 312 -8.65 18.41 -44.92
CA ALA A 312 -8.18 19.66 -44.35
C ALA A 312 -8.03 19.57 -42.82
N ALA A 313 -8.99 18.94 -42.12
CA ALA A 313 -8.92 18.72 -40.68
C ALA A 313 -7.74 17.81 -40.29
N VAL A 314 -7.48 16.74 -41.02
CA VAL A 314 -6.32 15.86 -40.84
C VAL A 314 -5.01 16.61 -41.08
N ALA A 315 -4.94 17.45 -42.12
CA ALA A 315 -3.75 18.25 -42.38
C ALA A 315 -3.47 19.23 -41.24
N LYS A 316 -4.51 19.93 -40.77
CA LYS A 316 -4.40 20.82 -39.60
C LYS A 316 -3.99 20.06 -38.36
N TYR A 317 -4.60 18.90 -38.06
CA TYR A 317 -4.22 18.05 -36.94
C TYR A 317 -2.72 17.66 -37.02
N LYS A 318 -2.20 17.30 -38.17
CA LYS A 318 -0.77 16.95 -38.31
C LYS A 318 0.14 18.12 -37.96
N GLU A 319 -0.23 19.35 -38.39
CA GLU A 319 0.51 20.56 -38.04
C GLU A 319 0.42 20.87 -36.53
N ASP A 320 -0.80 20.90 -35.98
CA ASP A 320 -1.04 21.16 -34.56
C ASP A 320 -0.36 20.10 -33.67
N ASN A 321 -0.39 18.83 -34.10
CA ASN A 321 0.23 17.71 -33.35
C ASN A 321 1.76 17.79 -33.39
N ALA A 322 2.37 18.25 -34.50
CA ALA A 322 3.81 18.48 -34.55
C ALA A 322 4.22 19.65 -33.60
N ALA A 323 3.43 20.72 -33.56
CA ALA A 323 3.65 21.81 -32.61
C ALA A 323 3.48 21.37 -31.17
N TRP A 324 2.47 20.52 -30.92
CA TRP A 324 2.26 19.92 -29.61
C TRP A 324 3.44 19.04 -29.17
N TYR A 325 4.00 18.20 -30.04
CA TYR A 325 5.17 17.39 -29.70
C TYR A 325 6.36 18.24 -29.28
N ALA A 326 6.63 19.34 -29.97
CA ALA A 326 7.70 20.25 -29.58
C ALA A 326 7.46 20.92 -28.22
N ALA A 327 6.20 21.29 -27.93
CA ALA A 327 5.82 21.82 -26.61
C ALA A 327 5.90 20.75 -25.52
N PHE A 328 5.49 19.52 -25.82
CA PHE A 328 5.59 18.38 -24.92
C PHE A 328 7.05 18.05 -24.56
N GLU A 329 7.95 17.99 -25.54
CA GLU A 329 9.38 17.76 -25.31
C GLU A 329 9.98 18.84 -24.40
N ALA A 330 9.66 20.11 -24.65
CA ALA A 330 10.12 21.22 -23.83
C ALA A 330 9.55 21.16 -22.38
N PHE A 331 8.30 20.72 -22.25
CA PHE A 331 7.68 20.52 -20.94
C PHE A 331 8.32 19.35 -20.20
N ASP A 332 8.56 18.22 -20.86
CA ASP A 332 9.15 17.01 -20.27
C ASP A 332 10.60 17.25 -19.83
N GLU A 333 11.38 17.97 -20.65
CA GLU A 333 12.75 18.41 -20.27
C GLU A 333 12.70 19.30 -19.02
N ALA A 334 11.80 20.27 -18.98
CA ALA A 334 11.64 21.14 -17.81
C ALA A 334 11.14 20.37 -16.57
N LEU A 335 10.25 19.38 -16.77
CA LEU A 335 9.73 18.53 -15.69
C LEU A 335 10.85 17.69 -15.04
N THR A 336 11.77 17.16 -15.84
CA THR A 336 12.96 16.43 -15.36
C THR A 336 13.83 17.29 -14.43
N GLU A 337 13.92 18.60 -14.69
CA GLU A 337 14.65 19.56 -13.84
C GLU A 337 13.91 19.90 -12.53
N VAL A 338 12.60 19.73 -12.52
CA VAL A 338 11.72 20.07 -11.37
C VAL A 338 11.62 18.90 -10.40
N THR A 339 11.53 17.68 -10.90
CA THR A 339 11.34 16.48 -10.08
C THR A 339 12.64 16.01 -9.45
N THR A 340 12.55 15.44 -8.26
CA THR A 340 13.70 14.86 -7.55
C THR A 340 14.02 13.43 -7.99
N GLY A 341 13.19 12.82 -8.83
CA GLY A 341 13.21 11.39 -9.15
C GLY A 341 12.61 10.50 -8.06
N LYS A 342 12.16 11.09 -6.94
CA LYS A 342 11.52 10.37 -5.82
C LYS A 342 10.01 10.50 -5.90
N SER A 343 9.31 9.51 -5.34
CA SER A 343 7.85 9.50 -5.21
C SER A 343 7.44 8.72 -3.97
N PHE A 344 6.37 9.13 -3.31
CA PHE A 344 5.81 8.27 -2.27
C PHE A 344 5.17 7.03 -2.89
N VAL A 345 5.12 5.94 -2.13
CA VAL A 345 4.58 4.66 -2.62
C VAL A 345 3.06 4.71 -2.59
N PHE A 346 2.43 4.37 -3.72
CA PHE A 346 0.97 4.32 -3.80
C PHE A 346 0.40 3.28 -2.84
N ASN A 347 -0.67 3.64 -2.16
CA ASN A 347 -1.35 2.83 -1.14
C ASN A 347 -0.52 2.50 0.12
N SER A 348 0.67 3.09 0.27
CA SER A 348 1.46 2.99 1.49
C SER A 348 1.30 4.25 2.32
N ILE A 349 0.14 4.41 2.96
CA ILE A 349 -0.08 5.50 3.91
C ILE A 349 -1.05 5.05 5.00
N HIS A 350 -0.65 5.25 6.25
CA HIS A 350 -1.40 4.88 7.43
C HIS A 350 -1.36 5.99 8.48
N ILE A 351 -2.44 6.10 9.25
CA ILE A 351 -2.46 6.97 10.43
C ILE A 351 -2.69 6.12 11.67
N THR A 352 -2.03 6.48 12.77
CA THR A 352 -2.30 5.82 14.05
C THR A 352 -3.73 6.09 14.52
N PRO A 353 -4.39 5.12 15.18
CA PRO A 353 -5.73 5.33 15.75
C PRO A 353 -5.85 6.57 16.63
N ASN A 354 -4.80 6.90 17.38
CA ASN A 354 -4.77 8.10 18.22
C ASN A 354 -4.53 9.41 17.42
N GLY A 355 -4.38 9.35 16.10
CA GLY A 355 -4.22 10.51 15.23
C GLY A 355 -2.89 11.26 15.36
N LYS A 356 -1.85 10.65 15.95
CA LYS A 356 -0.59 11.36 16.26
C LYS A 356 0.52 11.17 15.24
N TYR A 357 0.50 10.07 14.51
CA TYR A 357 1.58 9.74 13.58
C TYR A 357 1.02 9.25 12.26
N ILE A 358 1.67 9.63 11.18
CA ILE A 358 1.40 9.12 9.83
C ILE A 358 2.64 8.36 9.37
N LEU A 359 2.45 7.20 8.78
CA LEU A 359 3.48 6.39 8.15
C LEU A 359 3.23 6.33 6.65
N THR A 360 4.29 6.48 5.88
CA THR A 360 4.29 6.21 4.42
C THR A 360 5.71 5.86 3.98
N ASP A 361 5.85 5.33 2.78
CA ASP A 361 7.13 4.96 2.21
C ASP A 361 7.48 5.88 1.04
N LEU A 362 8.73 6.34 0.99
CA LEU A 362 9.31 7.08 -0.10
C LEU A 362 10.14 6.13 -0.96
N ASN A 363 9.84 6.10 -2.25
CA ASN A 363 10.59 5.36 -3.25
C ASN A 363 11.65 6.29 -3.85
N GLU A 364 12.90 5.85 -3.85
CA GLU A 364 14.05 6.57 -4.40
C GLU A 364 14.74 5.69 -5.44
N PRO A 365 15.25 6.26 -6.54
CA PRO A 365 16.10 5.51 -7.47
C PRO A 365 17.33 4.95 -6.74
N ASP A 366 17.68 3.70 -7.02
CA ASP A 366 18.93 3.14 -6.49
C ASP A 366 20.12 3.90 -7.08
N PRO A 367 21.03 4.46 -6.26
CA PRO A 367 22.21 5.18 -6.75
C PRO A 367 23.24 4.27 -7.41
N ASP A 368 23.19 2.95 -7.19
CA ASP A 368 24.12 1.96 -7.76
C ASP A 368 23.31 0.74 -8.28
N PRO A 369 22.41 0.95 -9.27
CA PRO A 369 21.52 -0.10 -9.76
C PRO A 369 22.33 -1.20 -10.47
N ASP A 370 21.90 -2.44 -10.30
CA ASP A 370 22.46 -3.56 -11.08
C ASP A 370 22.25 -3.30 -12.57
N PRO A 371 23.32 -3.14 -13.38
CA PRO A 371 23.19 -2.87 -14.81
C PRO A 371 22.54 -4.04 -15.59
N MET A 372 22.39 -5.20 -14.98
CA MET A 372 21.70 -6.37 -15.53
C MET A 372 20.26 -6.51 -15.05
N ALA A 373 19.80 -5.65 -14.13
CA ALA A 373 18.41 -5.65 -13.68
C ALA A 373 17.46 -5.28 -14.83
N TRP A 374 16.40 -6.06 -14.99
CA TRP A 374 15.38 -5.83 -16.03
C TRP A 374 14.52 -4.60 -15.77
N PHE A 375 14.46 -4.16 -14.51
CA PHE A 375 13.75 -2.97 -14.08
C PHE A 375 14.67 -2.10 -13.21
N PRO A 376 14.48 -0.78 -13.23
CA PRO A 376 15.19 0.12 -12.31
C PRO A 376 14.96 -0.35 -10.87
N GLU A 377 16.04 -0.60 -10.17
CA GLU A 377 15.96 -0.90 -8.74
C GLU A 377 15.63 0.36 -7.98
N SER A 378 14.86 0.20 -6.92
CA SER A 378 14.44 1.28 -6.04
C SER A 378 14.80 0.95 -4.61
N ILE A 379 15.18 1.96 -3.87
CA ILE A 379 15.34 1.87 -2.43
C ILE A 379 14.16 2.54 -1.73
N TYR A 380 13.80 2.02 -0.55
CA TYR A 380 12.68 2.51 0.21
C TYR A 380 13.14 3.17 1.50
N THR A 381 12.65 4.37 1.72
CA THR A 381 12.82 5.12 2.97
C THR A 381 11.46 5.25 3.64
N ASN A 382 11.32 4.71 4.85
CA ASN A 382 10.09 4.86 5.62
C ASN A 382 10.03 6.25 6.25
N CYS A 383 8.91 6.91 6.12
CA CYS A 383 8.67 8.27 6.56
C CYS A 383 7.56 8.30 7.61
N VAL A 384 7.88 8.76 8.82
CA VAL A 384 6.90 8.97 9.89
C VAL A 384 6.74 10.46 10.16
N PHE A 385 5.51 10.98 9.98
CA PHE A 385 5.18 12.36 10.33
C PHE A 385 4.64 12.42 11.76
N ASP A 386 5.23 13.29 12.57
CA ASP A 386 4.83 13.50 13.97
C ASP A 386 3.86 14.68 14.06
N LEU A 387 2.55 14.38 14.09
CA LEU A 387 1.48 15.38 14.21
C LEU A 387 1.39 16.02 15.60
N THR A 388 2.14 15.54 16.58
CA THR A 388 2.21 16.15 17.91
C THR A 388 3.08 17.40 17.94
N LYS A 389 3.83 17.65 16.87
CA LYS A 389 4.72 18.81 16.69
C LYS A 389 4.10 19.84 15.76
N VAL A 390 4.36 21.10 16.03
CA VAL A 390 3.79 22.24 15.30
C VAL A 390 4.13 22.20 13.80
N ASP A 391 5.35 21.80 13.46
CA ASP A 391 5.84 21.77 12.07
C ASP A 391 5.66 20.42 11.39
N THR A 392 4.98 19.48 12.04
CA THR A 392 4.75 18.11 11.53
C THR A 392 6.03 17.51 10.93
N PRO A 393 7.11 17.35 11.71
CA PRO A 393 8.39 16.90 11.17
C PRO A 393 8.30 15.49 10.63
N MET A 394 8.90 15.27 9.47
CA MET A 394 9.10 13.96 8.88
C MET A 394 10.37 13.32 9.44
N LEU A 395 10.22 12.16 10.07
CA LEU A 395 11.31 11.33 10.57
C LEU A 395 11.55 10.19 9.59
N THR A 396 12.77 10.06 9.07
CA THR A 396 13.11 9.07 8.05
C THR A 396 13.91 7.90 8.62
N THR A 397 13.64 6.71 8.13
CA THR A 397 14.35 5.47 8.44
C THR A 397 14.69 4.76 7.13
N SER A 398 15.98 4.66 6.82
CA SER A 398 16.47 3.97 5.62
C SER A 398 16.55 2.46 5.89
N SER A 399 15.44 1.76 5.69
CA SER A 399 15.35 0.31 5.91
C SER A 399 15.52 -0.50 4.64
N ASN A 400 15.31 0.12 3.50
CA ASN A 400 15.13 -0.51 2.18
C ASN A 400 14.00 -1.56 2.17
N MET A 401 12.92 -1.31 2.90
CA MET A 401 11.79 -2.20 3.07
C MET A 401 10.50 -1.41 3.09
N LEU A 402 9.42 -2.02 2.60
CA LEU A 402 8.09 -1.45 2.72
C LEU A 402 7.56 -1.60 4.16
N SER A 403 6.91 -0.57 4.63
CA SER A 403 6.20 -0.60 5.91
C SER A 403 4.87 -1.34 5.78
N THR A 404 4.42 -1.92 6.89
CA THR A 404 3.19 -2.74 6.91
C THR A 404 2.17 -2.27 7.94
N GLY A 405 2.56 -1.38 8.85
CA GLY A 405 1.67 -0.82 9.86
C GLY A 405 2.41 0.01 10.89
N ILE A 406 1.68 0.88 11.57
CA ILE A 406 2.22 1.80 12.58
C ILE A 406 1.50 1.63 13.92
N LEU A 407 2.26 1.70 15.01
CA LEU A 407 1.79 1.63 16.37
C LEU A 407 1.46 3.02 16.92
N ASP A 408 0.57 3.12 17.89
CA ASP A 408 0.12 4.37 18.53
C ASP A 408 1.24 5.20 19.20
N ASN A 409 2.40 4.61 19.41
CA ASN A 409 3.61 5.29 19.90
C ASN A 409 4.55 5.78 18.77
N GLY A 410 4.17 5.61 17.52
CA GLY A 410 4.92 6.00 16.34
C GLY A 410 5.90 4.96 15.81
N PHE A 411 6.15 3.86 16.52
CA PHE A 411 6.95 2.76 15.98
C PHE A 411 6.18 2.04 14.87
N PHE A 412 6.89 1.45 13.94
CA PHE A 412 6.25 0.83 12.79
C PHE A 412 6.90 -0.50 12.43
N VAL A 413 6.17 -1.32 11.68
CA VAL A 413 6.61 -2.64 11.25
C VAL A 413 7.08 -2.58 9.80
N VAL A 414 8.21 -3.20 9.53
CA VAL A 414 8.75 -3.43 8.19
C VAL A 414 9.03 -4.91 7.99
N ALA A 415 8.96 -5.38 6.77
CA ALA A 415 9.26 -6.76 6.42
C ALA A 415 10.39 -6.84 5.38
N ALA A 416 11.51 -7.44 5.75
CA ALA A 416 12.64 -7.68 4.86
C ALA A 416 12.43 -8.94 4.06
N PRO A 417 12.50 -8.92 2.73
CA PRO A 417 12.67 -10.12 1.95
C PRO A 417 14.04 -10.74 2.27
N LYS A 418 14.07 -12.02 2.61
CA LYS A 418 15.33 -12.79 2.76
C LYS A 418 15.52 -13.78 1.62
N SER A 419 14.45 -14.12 0.93
CA SER A 419 14.38 -14.89 -0.30
C SER A 419 13.03 -14.59 -0.95
N ASP A 420 12.75 -15.15 -2.10
CA ASP A 420 11.45 -14.97 -2.77
C ASP A 420 10.25 -15.39 -1.90
N TYR A 421 10.49 -16.30 -0.93
CA TYR A 421 9.46 -16.85 -0.06
C TYR A 421 9.66 -16.54 1.44
N ALA A 422 10.84 -16.06 1.84
CA ALA A 422 11.15 -15.81 3.23
C ALA A 422 11.21 -14.31 3.53
N ARG A 423 10.53 -13.89 4.59
CA ARG A 423 10.56 -12.51 5.09
C ARG A 423 10.79 -12.50 6.58
N SER A 424 11.50 -11.50 7.06
CA SER A 424 11.64 -11.25 8.50
C SER A 424 10.99 -9.91 8.83
N SER A 425 10.12 -9.91 9.84
CA SER A 425 9.49 -8.68 10.33
C SER A 425 10.31 -8.04 11.44
N TYR A 426 10.43 -6.73 11.35
CA TYR A 426 11.12 -5.89 12.32
C TYR A 426 10.23 -4.75 12.77
N VAL A 427 10.40 -4.32 14.01
CA VAL A 427 9.87 -3.04 14.47
C VAL A 427 10.96 -1.99 14.32
N ALA A 428 10.62 -0.91 13.66
CA ALA A 428 11.50 0.21 13.40
C ALA A 428 11.18 1.39 14.32
N THR A 429 12.21 2.14 14.68
CA THR A 429 12.10 3.37 15.45
C THR A 429 12.14 4.57 14.49
N PRO A 430 11.16 5.48 14.49
CA PRO A 430 11.17 6.66 13.64
C PRO A 430 12.46 7.46 13.77
N GLY A 431 13.06 7.82 12.65
CA GLY A 431 14.31 8.61 12.61
C GLY A 431 15.56 7.83 13.01
N SER A 432 15.49 6.51 13.06
CA SER A 432 16.62 5.62 13.39
C SER A 432 16.69 4.47 12.40
N ASN A 433 17.89 4.13 11.97
CA ASN A 433 18.12 2.95 11.12
C ASN A 433 18.23 1.64 11.94
N HIS A 434 17.81 1.68 13.21
CA HIS A 434 17.82 0.49 14.06
C HIS A 434 16.51 -0.28 13.90
N LEU A 435 16.63 -1.52 13.47
CA LEU A 435 15.54 -2.49 13.32
C LEU A 435 15.61 -3.52 14.44
N THR A 436 14.51 -3.73 15.14
CA THR A 436 14.41 -4.74 16.20
C THR A 436 13.59 -5.93 15.68
N PRO A 437 14.12 -7.17 15.67
CA PRO A 437 13.34 -8.35 15.32
C PRO A 437 12.05 -8.41 16.15
N ILE A 438 10.94 -8.78 15.51
CA ILE A 438 9.61 -8.76 16.15
C ILE A 438 9.56 -9.60 17.43
N ALA A 439 10.25 -10.75 17.45
CA ALA A 439 10.33 -11.62 18.62
C ALA A 439 11.02 -10.93 19.81
N ASP A 440 12.12 -10.21 19.55
CA ASP A 440 12.86 -9.49 20.59
C ASP A 440 12.07 -8.26 21.07
N TRP A 441 11.33 -7.62 20.17
CA TRP A 441 10.40 -6.56 20.52
C TRP A 441 9.31 -7.04 21.47
N CYS A 442 8.67 -8.17 21.17
CA CYS A 442 7.69 -8.78 22.05
C CYS A 442 8.25 -9.09 23.44
N LYS A 443 9.46 -9.67 23.52
CA LYS A 443 10.14 -9.96 24.79
C LYS A 443 10.42 -8.68 25.57
N ALA A 444 10.93 -7.64 24.92
CA ALA A 444 11.22 -6.35 25.54
C ALA A 444 9.94 -5.65 26.06
N SER A 445 8.81 -5.95 25.47
CA SER A 445 7.48 -5.45 25.91
C SER A 445 6.85 -6.31 27.02
N GLY A 446 7.57 -7.29 27.57
CA GLY A 446 7.09 -8.18 28.63
C GLY A 446 6.31 -9.41 28.13
N ASN A 447 6.29 -9.64 26.82
CA ASN A 447 5.62 -10.80 26.18
C ASN A 447 6.65 -11.88 25.83
N THR A 448 7.34 -12.41 26.84
CA THR A 448 8.47 -13.36 26.64
C THR A 448 8.03 -14.64 25.94
N ALA A 449 6.89 -15.23 26.36
CA ALA A 449 6.37 -16.45 25.76
C ALA A 449 6.01 -16.28 24.27
N ALA A 450 5.39 -15.15 23.91
CA ALA A 450 5.09 -14.82 22.52
C ALA A 450 6.37 -14.67 21.68
N GLY A 451 7.38 -13.97 22.19
CA GLY A 451 8.66 -13.81 21.50
C GLY A 451 9.44 -15.12 21.35
N GLU A 452 9.36 -16.03 22.34
CA GLU A 452 9.93 -17.37 22.25
C GLU A 452 9.21 -18.21 21.19
N TYR A 453 7.89 -18.18 21.17
CA TYR A 453 7.10 -18.87 20.16
C TYR A 453 7.42 -18.38 18.73
N ILE A 454 7.45 -17.06 18.51
CA ILE A 454 7.81 -16.48 17.21
C ILE A 454 9.20 -16.97 16.77
N ASN A 455 10.16 -17.05 17.69
CA ASN A 455 11.51 -17.49 17.39
C ASN A 455 11.65 -18.99 17.14
N SER A 456 10.81 -19.84 17.75
CA SER A 456 10.93 -21.30 17.67
C SER A 456 10.03 -21.92 16.61
N GLU A 457 8.76 -21.48 16.56
CA GLU A 457 7.72 -22.16 15.79
C GLU A 457 7.40 -21.47 14.46
N MET A 458 7.62 -20.13 14.38
CA MET A 458 7.39 -19.38 13.16
C MET A 458 8.65 -19.30 12.29
N ARG A 459 9.33 -20.42 12.13
CA ARG A 459 10.54 -20.53 11.31
C ARG A 459 10.34 -21.59 10.24
N PHE A 460 10.70 -21.21 9.02
CA PHE A 460 10.75 -22.12 7.90
C PHE A 460 12.16 -22.11 7.32
N GLU A 461 12.54 -23.22 6.72
CA GLU A 461 13.75 -23.30 5.93
C GLU A 461 13.61 -22.41 4.71
N ALA A 462 14.36 -21.31 4.67
CA ALA A 462 14.31 -20.41 3.53
C ALA A 462 15.03 -21.04 2.34
N ILE A 463 14.31 -21.19 1.25
CA ILE A 463 14.85 -21.69 -0.02
C ILE A 463 15.11 -20.47 -0.92
N ASN A 464 16.30 -20.40 -1.48
CA ASN A 464 16.65 -19.46 -2.54
C ASN A 464 16.88 -20.21 -3.85
N TYR A 465 16.50 -19.61 -4.96
CA TYR A 465 16.75 -20.18 -6.29
C TYR A 465 18.00 -19.53 -6.86
N VAL A 466 19.07 -20.31 -7.01
CA VAL A 466 20.35 -19.84 -7.57
C VAL A 466 20.50 -20.39 -8.97
N TRP A 467 20.74 -19.52 -9.95
CA TRP A 467 20.98 -19.95 -11.32
C TRP A 467 22.25 -20.80 -11.42
N ASN A 468 22.12 -22.00 -11.97
CA ASN A 468 23.20 -22.93 -12.22
C ASN A 468 23.55 -22.90 -13.71
N GLU A 469 24.73 -22.39 -14.03
CA GLU A 469 25.20 -22.26 -15.42
C GLU A 469 25.45 -23.63 -16.09
N ASP A 470 25.79 -24.66 -15.31
CA ASP A 470 26.13 -25.99 -15.84
C ASP A 470 24.90 -26.73 -16.40
N ASN A 471 23.74 -26.60 -15.74
CA ASN A 471 22.51 -27.27 -16.14
C ASN A 471 21.47 -26.32 -16.76
N GLN A 472 21.73 -25.00 -16.76
CA GLN A 472 20.84 -23.94 -17.22
C GLN A 472 19.45 -23.98 -16.50
N MET A 473 19.45 -24.28 -15.23
CA MET A 473 18.26 -24.33 -14.36
C MET A 473 18.56 -23.60 -13.05
N TYR A 474 17.50 -23.25 -12.34
CA TYR A 474 17.63 -22.74 -10.97
C TYR A 474 17.74 -23.93 -10.00
N ASP A 475 18.80 -23.96 -9.20
CA ASP A 475 18.96 -24.90 -8.11
C ASP A 475 18.33 -24.30 -6.84
N GLU A 476 17.59 -25.13 -6.10
CA GLU A 476 17.09 -24.78 -4.77
C GLU A 476 18.24 -24.85 -3.75
N VAL A 477 18.55 -23.74 -3.12
CA VAL A 477 19.58 -23.64 -2.09
C VAL A 477 18.95 -23.19 -0.78
N THR A 478 19.06 -24.01 0.25
CA THR A 478 18.66 -23.63 1.60
C THR A 478 19.57 -22.51 2.12
N VAL A 479 19.00 -21.36 2.46
CA VAL A 479 19.73 -20.18 2.98
C VAL A 479 19.64 -20.05 4.50
N GLY A 480 19.24 -21.11 5.19
CA GLY A 480 19.16 -21.21 6.65
C GLY A 480 17.75 -20.98 7.19
N ASP A 481 17.60 -21.14 8.50
CA ASP A 481 16.34 -20.87 9.20
C ASP A 481 15.97 -19.40 9.09
N SER A 482 14.88 -19.09 8.43
CA SER A 482 14.36 -17.74 8.33
C SER A 482 12.98 -17.65 8.96
N LEU A 483 12.75 -16.56 9.66
CA LEU A 483 11.41 -16.21 10.09
C LEU A 483 10.65 -15.76 8.84
N ILE A 484 9.69 -16.56 8.41
CA ILE A 484 8.82 -16.21 7.29
C ILE A 484 7.58 -15.56 7.87
N THR A 485 7.61 -14.25 7.96
CA THR A 485 6.42 -13.46 8.25
C THR A 485 6.06 -12.68 7.01
N GLY A 486 4.81 -12.75 6.58
CA GLY A 486 4.27 -11.81 5.63
C GLY A 486 4.18 -10.42 6.22
N THR A 487 3.21 -9.65 5.80
CA THR A 487 2.89 -8.38 6.44
C THR A 487 2.44 -8.63 7.87
N GLY A 488 3.24 -8.20 8.86
CA GLY A 488 2.83 -8.24 10.25
C GLY A 488 2.16 -6.94 10.65
N ILE A 489 1.00 -7.03 11.30
CA ILE A 489 0.27 -5.87 11.82
C ILE A 489 -0.02 -6.06 13.30
N PHE A 490 -0.08 -4.96 14.05
CA PHE A 490 -0.58 -4.95 15.42
C PHE A 490 -1.98 -4.38 15.47
N SER A 491 -2.81 -4.89 16.40
CA SER A 491 -4.02 -4.18 16.80
C SER A 491 -3.67 -2.82 17.40
N ALA A 492 -4.60 -1.87 17.35
CA ALA A 492 -4.39 -0.51 17.86
C ALA A 492 -4.03 -0.48 19.35
N ASP A 493 -4.54 -1.42 20.14
CA ASP A 493 -4.22 -1.57 21.56
C ASP A 493 -2.86 -2.27 21.81
N GLY A 494 -2.20 -2.74 20.74
CA GLY A 494 -0.90 -3.40 20.77
C GLY A 494 -0.90 -4.77 21.45
N LYS A 495 -2.07 -5.43 21.58
CA LYS A 495 -2.21 -6.73 22.25
C LYS A 495 -2.36 -7.91 21.30
N THR A 496 -2.57 -7.67 20.04
CA THR A 496 -2.66 -8.73 19.04
C THR A 496 -1.68 -8.43 17.91
N PHE A 497 -0.83 -9.39 17.62
CA PHE A 497 0.01 -9.38 16.42
C PHE A 497 -0.56 -10.38 15.42
N VAL A 498 -0.79 -9.94 14.20
CA VAL A 498 -1.31 -10.75 13.10
C VAL A 498 -0.26 -10.82 12.01
N THR A 499 0.03 -12.01 11.54
CA THR A 499 0.95 -12.22 10.41
C THR A 499 0.53 -13.44 9.62
N TRP A 500 0.96 -13.52 8.38
CA TRP A 500 0.75 -14.70 7.55
C TRP A 500 2.08 -15.24 7.05
N LEU A 501 2.12 -16.55 6.84
CA LEU A 501 3.26 -17.28 6.31
C LEU A 501 2.83 -18.02 5.07
N GLN A 502 3.72 -18.13 4.11
CA GLN A 502 3.59 -19.10 3.03
C GLN A 502 4.47 -20.30 3.39
N ASP A 503 3.86 -21.46 3.54
CA ASP A 503 4.60 -22.72 3.74
C ASP A 503 5.31 -23.09 2.42
N PRO A 504 6.65 -23.08 2.38
CA PRO A 504 7.39 -23.36 1.14
C PRO A 504 7.21 -24.80 0.67
N GLY A 505 6.84 -25.74 1.57
CA GLY A 505 6.63 -27.14 1.22
C GLY A 505 5.29 -27.41 0.55
N THR A 506 4.24 -26.67 0.94
CA THR A 506 2.87 -26.83 0.41
C THR A 506 2.43 -25.68 -0.47
N ASN A 507 3.16 -24.57 -0.46
CA ASN A 507 2.79 -23.31 -1.12
C ASN A 507 1.48 -22.68 -0.58
N GLU A 508 1.00 -23.14 0.57
CA GLU A 508 -0.20 -22.65 1.21
C GLU A 508 0.09 -21.49 2.17
N TYR A 509 -0.82 -20.54 2.21
CA TYR A 509 -0.75 -19.44 3.17
C TYR A 509 -1.44 -19.82 4.48
N VAL A 510 -0.80 -19.50 5.59
CA VAL A 510 -1.35 -19.69 6.94
C VAL A 510 -1.26 -18.37 7.69
N THR A 511 -2.37 -17.87 8.21
CA THR A 511 -2.38 -16.71 9.09
C THR A 511 -2.25 -17.14 10.54
N TYR A 512 -1.42 -16.40 11.27
CA TYR A 512 -1.21 -16.57 12.70
C TYR A 512 -1.67 -15.33 13.46
N THR A 513 -2.35 -15.55 14.58
CA THR A 513 -2.58 -14.52 15.60
C THR A 513 -1.75 -14.84 16.82
N VAL A 514 -1.02 -13.85 17.31
CA VAL A 514 -0.26 -13.96 18.55
C VAL A 514 -0.87 -13.00 19.56
N ASN A 515 -1.54 -13.54 20.57
CA ASN A 515 -2.09 -12.75 21.66
C ASN A 515 -0.99 -12.39 22.64
N LEU A 516 -0.90 -11.11 22.99
CA LEU A 516 0.09 -10.54 23.86
C LEU A 516 -0.58 -10.21 25.20
N GLU A 517 -0.03 -10.70 26.32
CA GLU A 517 -0.52 -10.40 27.66
C GLU A 517 -0.44 -8.90 27.97
N ASN A 518 0.68 -8.31 27.57
CA ASN A 518 0.95 -6.89 27.76
C ASN A 518 0.92 -6.17 26.42
N SER A 519 0.34 -4.97 26.42
CA SER A 519 0.40 -4.12 25.23
C SER A 519 1.84 -3.77 24.88
N VAL A 520 2.25 -4.00 23.64
CA VAL A 520 3.56 -3.56 23.13
C VAL A 520 3.71 -2.03 23.12
N LEU A 521 2.62 -1.28 23.20
CA LEU A 521 2.61 0.18 23.28
C LEU A 521 3.15 0.71 24.59
N ASN A 522 2.99 -0.05 25.68
CA ASN A 522 3.41 0.36 27.03
C ASN A 522 4.84 -0.08 27.36
N GLY A 523 5.45 -0.95 26.54
CA GLY A 523 6.67 -1.68 26.87
C GLY A 523 7.97 -0.93 26.61
N ILE A 524 7.97 0.18 25.86
CA ILE A 524 9.25 0.78 25.45
C ILE A 524 9.41 2.19 26.00
N GLN A 525 9.75 2.23 27.24
CA GLN A 525 10.71 3.22 27.68
C GLN A 525 12.08 2.76 27.15
N SER A 526 12.47 3.28 25.99
CA SER A 526 13.76 3.09 25.36
C SER A 526 14.37 1.69 25.60
N VAL A 527 14.44 0.85 24.57
CA VAL A 527 15.46 -0.19 24.56
C VAL A 527 16.79 0.53 24.63
N LYS A 528 17.23 0.83 25.84
CA LYS A 528 18.63 1.09 26.06
C LYS A 528 19.27 -0.26 25.72
N HIS A 529 19.78 -0.39 24.51
CA HIS A 529 20.88 -1.31 24.29
C HIS A 529 21.98 -0.86 25.27
N SER A 530 21.91 -1.39 26.48
CA SER A 530 23.11 -1.54 27.24
C SER A 530 23.90 -2.57 26.42
N ALA A 531 24.81 -2.08 25.57
CA ALA A 531 25.93 -2.91 25.18
C ALA A 531 26.53 -3.37 26.53
N THR A 532 26.10 -4.52 27.00
CA THR A 532 26.76 -5.16 28.12
C THR A 532 28.19 -5.33 27.65
N GLU A 533 29.14 -4.97 28.47
CA GLU A 533 30.59 -5.04 28.12
C GLU A 533 31.02 -6.41 27.57
N GLN A 534 30.18 -7.43 27.72
CA GLN A 534 30.36 -8.78 27.24
C GLN A 534 30.28 -8.98 25.70
N ASN A 535 29.63 -8.10 24.96
CA ASN A 535 29.46 -8.26 23.50
C ASN A 535 30.29 -7.27 22.67
N VAL A 536 31.14 -6.47 23.29
CA VAL A 536 32.01 -5.52 22.59
C VAL A 536 33.20 -6.28 21.97
N LEU A 537 33.21 -6.34 20.63
CA LEU A 537 34.31 -6.92 19.87
C LEU A 537 35.53 -5.99 19.84
N ARG A 538 35.30 -4.70 19.69
CA ARG A 538 36.35 -3.69 19.64
C ARG A 538 35.81 -2.28 19.86
N ARG A 539 36.67 -1.37 20.36
CA ARG A 539 36.40 0.07 20.47
C ARG A 539 37.40 0.84 19.62
N GLU A 540 36.92 1.83 18.91
CA GLU A 540 37.71 2.73 18.10
C GLU A 540 37.40 4.16 18.51
N TYR A 541 38.40 5.02 18.51
CA TYR A 541 38.23 6.42 18.89
C TYR A 541 38.61 7.33 17.73
N TYR A 542 37.89 8.43 17.58
CA TYR A 542 38.06 9.39 16.51
C TYR A 542 38.03 10.80 17.08
N ASN A 543 38.87 11.69 16.56
CA ASN A 543 38.80 13.10 16.86
C ASN A 543 37.66 13.80 16.10
N VAL A 544 37.47 15.09 16.33
CA VAL A 544 36.41 15.88 15.65
C VAL A 544 36.60 16.02 14.14
N GLN A 545 37.79 15.75 13.62
CA GLN A 545 38.08 15.69 12.17
C GLN A 545 37.84 14.30 11.55
N GLY A 546 37.32 13.34 12.31
CA GLY A 546 37.10 11.97 11.86
C GLY A 546 38.36 11.11 11.74
N GLN A 547 39.51 11.57 12.23
CA GLN A 547 40.74 10.78 12.23
C GLN A 547 40.76 9.82 13.41
N ARG A 548 41.15 8.55 13.17
CA ARG A 548 41.26 7.57 14.23
C ARG A 548 42.40 7.92 15.18
N ILE A 549 42.13 7.84 16.48
CA ILE A 549 43.10 8.08 17.56
C ILE A 549 43.24 6.81 18.41
N ALA A 550 44.41 6.64 18.99
CA ALA A 550 44.77 5.41 19.74
C ALA A 550 44.01 5.28 21.08
N ALA A 551 43.61 6.38 21.68
CA ALA A 551 42.90 6.41 22.96
C ALA A 551 42.06 7.73 23.09
N PRO A 552 41.11 7.75 24.06
CA PRO A 552 40.36 8.97 24.38
C PRO A 552 41.28 10.15 24.69
N ILE A 553 40.96 11.33 24.12
CA ILE A 553 41.69 12.55 24.31
C ILE A 553 40.91 13.55 25.18
N GLN A 554 41.57 14.59 25.69
CA GLN A 554 40.89 15.67 26.36
C GLN A 554 40.15 16.55 25.33
N GLY A 555 38.90 16.89 25.60
CA GLY A 555 38.00 17.58 24.67
C GLY A 555 36.98 16.64 24.04
N VAL A 556 36.46 17.01 22.86
CA VAL A 556 35.44 16.23 22.15
C VAL A 556 36.07 15.10 21.32
N TYR A 557 35.62 13.89 21.52
CA TYR A 557 35.97 12.72 20.68
C TYR A 557 34.76 11.83 20.46
N PHE A 558 34.86 10.94 19.47
CA PHE A 558 33.84 9.95 19.17
C PHE A 558 34.40 8.55 19.47
N GLU A 559 33.63 7.75 20.19
CA GLU A 559 33.90 6.33 20.45
C GLU A 559 32.97 5.50 19.56
N LYS A 560 33.55 4.68 18.69
CA LYS A 560 32.84 3.66 17.91
C LYS A 560 33.00 2.32 18.59
N ILE A 561 31.89 1.81 19.10
CA ILE A 561 31.80 0.49 19.76
C ILE A 561 31.30 -0.48 18.72
N ILE A 562 32.10 -1.49 18.42
CA ILE A 562 31.78 -2.54 17.44
C ILE A 562 31.40 -3.79 18.21
N THR A 563 30.21 -4.31 17.95
CA THR A 563 29.67 -5.54 18.51
C THR A 563 29.44 -6.56 17.40
N ALA A 564 29.06 -7.78 17.75
CA ALA A 564 28.66 -8.79 16.75
C ALA A 564 27.45 -8.36 15.91
N ASP A 565 26.61 -7.48 16.47
CA ASP A 565 25.33 -7.06 15.89
C ASP A 565 25.40 -5.69 15.19
N GLY A 566 26.59 -5.07 15.12
CA GLY A 566 26.77 -3.77 14.45
C GLY A 566 27.72 -2.81 15.17
N ALA A 567 27.66 -1.52 14.82
CA ALA A 567 28.52 -0.50 15.40
C ALA A 567 27.71 0.67 15.96
N ILE A 568 28.03 1.12 17.16
CA ILE A 568 27.42 2.27 17.83
C ILE A 568 28.48 3.36 17.95
N THR A 569 28.16 4.61 17.60
CA THR A 569 29.04 5.75 17.80
C THR A 569 28.52 6.65 18.92
N LYS A 570 29.36 6.92 19.91
CA LYS A 570 29.06 7.84 21.02
C LYS A 570 29.97 9.06 20.95
N LYS A 571 29.40 10.23 21.21
CA LYS A 571 30.16 11.47 21.38
C LYS A 571 30.49 11.65 22.85
N HIS A 572 31.75 11.91 23.15
CA HIS A 572 32.23 12.15 24.50
C HIS A 572 32.84 13.57 24.60
N LEU A 573 32.70 14.19 25.77
CA LEU A 573 33.40 15.38 26.18
C LEU A 573 34.17 15.04 27.46
N LYS A 574 35.49 15.10 27.42
CA LYS A 574 36.35 14.73 28.56
C LYS A 574 37.13 15.94 29.04
#